data_ecb908774b203d81d41749630718971e
#
_entry.id   ecb908774b203d81d41749630718971e
#
_cell.length_a   1.000
_cell.length_b   1.000
_cell.length_c   1.000
_cell.angle_alpha   90.00
_cell.angle_beta   90.00
_cell.angle_gamma   90.00
#
_symmetry.space_group_name_H-M   'P 1'
#
loop_
_entity.id
_entity.type
_entity.pdbx_description
1 polymer ?
#
loop_
_entity_poly.entity_id
_entity_poly.type
_entity_poly.pdbx_seq_one_letter_code
_entity_poly.pdbx_strand_id
1 'polypeptide(L)'
;QMSEGCSDFLALVLTNTPSYNATTGRGIGTYSTNTATTGLGIRTYRYTTDMSANPFTYASTNSTGGQPHAVGQIWATMLWDLHWKMAEKYGYNYDITADANSGSAKALQLVMDGLKLQPCNPNFVSGRDAILQADQLAGGADNCLIWNVFARRGLGLNASAGTAASISDQVEDFTVPAACILGTDDIIKNKSFGIYPNPAKGEFFIKAAPTVGNTNIKVEVLDLNGKLVKSLERKKNSSESISTKGLVKGTYLVVITENGKSNAEKLIVE
;
A
#
# COMPACT_ATOMS: atom_id res chain seq x y z
N GLN A 1 -16.58 -14.72 12.09
CA GLN A 1 -16.82 -14.05 10.80
C GLN A 1 -15.52 -13.91 10.01
N MET A 2 -14.39 -13.49 10.65
CA MET A 2 -13.08 -13.45 9.99
C MET A 2 -12.58 -14.81 9.52
N SER A 3 -12.98 -15.91 10.17
CA SER A 3 -12.61 -17.28 9.78
C SER A 3 -13.01 -17.62 8.34
N GLU A 4 -14.17 -17.16 7.89
CA GLU A 4 -14.60 -17.31 6.49
C GLU A 4 -13.65 -16.62 5.53
N GLY A 5 -13.17 -15.42 5.90
CA GLY A 5 -12.17 -14.70 5.11
C GLY A 5 -10.80 -15.38 5.12
N CYS A 6 -10.39 -15.98 6.22
CA CYS A 6 -9.16 -16.76 6.26
C CYS A 6 -9.25 -17.99 5.35
N SER A 7 -10.41 -18.64 5.26
CA SER A 7 -10.63 -19.76 4.33
C SER A 7 -10.56 -19.32 2.88
N ASP A 8 -11.17 -18.19 2.53
CA ASP A 8 -11.07 -17.60 1.17
C ASP A 8 -9.62 -17.24 0.83
N PHE A 9 -8.91 -16.60 1.76
CA PHE A 9 -7.49 -16.24 1.57
C PHE A 9 -6.61 -17.48 1.31
N LEU A 10 -6.77 -18.54 2.12
CA LEU A 10 -6.05 -19.79 1.91
C LEU A 10 -6.35 -20.39 0.54
N ALA A 11 -7.62 -20.46 0.16
CA ALA A 11 -8.03 -20.99 -1.14
C ALA A 11 -7.40 -20.18 -2.30
N LEU A 12 -7.36 -18.85 -2.20
CA LEU A 12 -6.76 -17.98 -3.20
C LEU A 12 -5.26 -18.22 -3.35
N VAL A 13 -4.52 -18.29 -2.22
CA VAL A 13 -3.07 -18.49 -2.22
C VAL A 13 -2.72 -19.88 -2.77
N LEU A 14 -3.41 -20.93 -2.32
CA LEU A 14 -3.15 -22.32 -2.71
C LEU A 14 -3.55 -22.64 -4.16
N THR A 15 -4.38 -21.82 -4.78
CA THR A 15 -4.85 -22.04 -6.16
C THR A 15 -4.31 -20.97 -7.13
N ASN A 16 -3.24 -20.28 -6.76
CA ASN A 16 -2.53 -19.36 -7.63
C ASN A 16 -1.86 -20.09 -8.81
N THR A 17 -1.62 -19.36 -9.89
CA THR A 17 -0.95 -19.85 -11.10
C THR A 17 0.13 -18.85 -11.52
N PRO A 18 1.14 -19.28 -12.33
CA PRO A 18 2.21 -18.38 -12.78
C PRO A 18 1.73 -17.14 -13.54
N SER A 19 0.53 -17.19 -14.14
CA SER A 19 0.00 -16.11 -14.99
C SER A 19 -0.75 -15.03 -14.20
N TYR A 20 -0.98 -15.21 -12.89
CA TYR A 20 -1.71 -14.24 -12.08
C TYR A 20 -0.82 -13.13 -11.54
N ASN A 21 -1.42 -11.97 -11.37
CA ASN A 21 -0.79 -10.78 -10.81
C ASN A 21 -1.75 -10.06 -9.84
N ALA A 22 -1.29 -8.98 -9.23
CA ALA A 22 -2.02 -8.24 -8.22
C ALA A 22 -3.40 -7.74 -8.67
N THR A 23 -3.57 -7.40 -9.94
CA THR A 23 -4.83 -6.90 -10.49
C THR A 23 -5.70 -7.98 -11.14
N THR A 24 -5.20 -9.22 -11.23
CA THR A 24 -6.01 -10.34 -11.71
C THR A 24 -7.16 -10.60 -10.75
N GLY A 25 -8.40 -10.42 -11.22
CA GLY A 25 -9.59 -10.70 -10.42
C GLY A 25 -9.76 -12.20 -10.23
N ARG A 26 -9.89 -12.65 -8.97
CA ARG A 26 -10.05 -14.05 -8.58
C ARG A 26 -11.40 -14.26 -7.89
N GLY A 27 -12.13 -15.28 -8.30
CA GLY A 27 -13.37 -15.70 -7.64
C GLY A 27 -13.16 -16.83 -6.64
N ILE A 28 -14.09 -16.97 -5.71
CA ILE A 28 -14.19 -18.10 -4.80
C ILE A 28 -15.45 -18.90 -5.13
N GLY A 29 -15.39 -20.25 -5.02
CA GLY A 29 -16.50 -21.12 -5.35
C GLY A 29 -16.84 -21.17 -6.84
N THR A 30 -15.89 -20.82 -7.71
CA THR A 30 -16.08 -20.75 -9.16
C THR A 30 -16.43 -22.12 -9.79
N TYR A 31 -15.95 -23.20 -9.18
CA TYR A 31 -16.33 -24.55 -9.60
C TYR A 31 -17.84 -24.79 -9.43
N SER A 32 -18.40 -24.43 -8.26
CA SER A 32 -19.83 -24.61 -7.97
C SER A 32 -20.76 -23.74 -8.84
N THR A 33 -20.24 -22.62 -9.34
CA THR A 33 -20.96 -21.72 -10.26
C THR A 33 -20.64 -21.99 -11.73
N ASN A 34 -19.86 -23.03 -12.01
CA ASN A 34 -19.42 -23.39 -13.37
C ASN A 34 -18.78 -22.19 -14.13
N THR A 35 -17.94 -21.44 -13.46
CA THR A 35 -17.21 -20.28 -14.02
C THR A 35 -15.70 -20.50 -13.93
N ALA A 36 -14.95 -19.77 -14.76
CA ALA A 36 -13.48 -19.75 -14.66
C ALA A 36 -13.03 -19.19 -13.31
N THR A 37 -11.82 -19.53 -12.87
CA THR A 37 -11.21 -19.03 -11.61
C THR A 37 -11.13 -17.50 -11.54
N THR A 38 -11.18 -16.82 -12.67
CA THR A 38 -11.28 -15.36 -12.80
C THR A 38 -12.73 -14.86 -12.88
N GLY A 39 -13.72 -15.75 -12.82
CA GLY A 39 -15.14 -15.39 -12.73
C GLY A 39 -15.48 -14.81 -11.36
N LEU A 40 -16.72 -14.38 -11.18
CA LEU A 40 -17.18 -13.80 -9.90
C LEU A 40 -17.26 -14.85 -8.79
N GLY A 41 -17.69 -16.08 -9.10
CA GLY A 41 -17.95 -17.12 -8.11
C GLY A 41 -19.14 -16.76 -7.22
N ILE A 42 -19.03 -17.07 -5.92
CA ILE A 42 -20.10 -16.92 -4.91
C ILE A 42 -19.95 -15.65 -4.04
N ARG A 43 -19.02 -14.76 -4.35
CA ARG A 43 -18.77 -13.52 -3.59
C ARG A 43 -19.29 -12.29 -4.34
N THR A 44 -19.49 -11.20 -3.62
CA THR A 44 -19.98 -9.93 -4.18
C THR A 44 -19.00 -9.32 -5.19
N TYR A 45 -17.70 -9.38 -4.89
CA TYR A 45 -16.63 -8.91 -5.76
C TYR A 45 -15.57 -9.99 -5.92
N ARG A 46 -14.84 -9.94 -7.03
CA ARG A 46 -13.61 -10.71 -7.20
C ARG A 46 -12.52 -10.16 -6.30
N TYR A 47 -11.64 -11.02 -5.82
CA TYR A 47 -10.45 -10.63 -5.08
C TYR A 47 -9.42 -10.04 -6.05
N THR A 48 -9.04 -8.80 -5.84
CA THR A 48 -8.05 -8.04 -6.62
C THR A 48 -7.57 -6.87 -5.80
N THR A 49 -6.35 -6.40 -6.05
CA THR A 49 -5.82 -5.18 -5.42
C THR A 49 -6.35 -3.90 -6.11
N ASP A 50 -7.03 -4.03 -7.24
CA ASP A 50 -7.67 -2.91 -7.92
C ASP A 50 -8.95 -2.49 -7.18
N MET A 51 -8.90 -1.34 -6.51
CA MET A 51 -10.03 -0.80 -5.75
C MET A 51 -11.18 -0.31 -6.64
N SER A 52 -10.99 -0.13 -7.93
CA SER A 52 -12.09 0.16 -8.85
C SER A 52 -12.94 -1.08 -9.14
N ALA A 53 -12.34 -2.27 -9.07
CA ALA A 53 -13.00 -3.55 -9.28
C ALA A 53 -13.47 -4.21 -7.97
N ASN A 54 -12.78 -3.95 -6.85
CA ASN A 54 -13.19 -4.39 -5.51
C ASN A 54 -13.01 -3.21 -4.53
N PRO A 55 -14.08 -2.40 -4.35
CA PRO A 55 -14.02 -1.16 -3.58
C PRO A 55 -14.12 -1.35 -2.05
N PHE A 56 -14.14 -2.58 -1.55
CA PHE A 56 -14.31 -2.84 -0.13
C PHE A 56 -13.24 -2.13 0.71
N THR A 57 -13.73 -1.42 1.73
CA THR A 57 -12.96 -0.87 2.84
C THR A 57 -13.49 -1.41 4.17
N TYR A 58 -12.87 -1.06 5.28
CA TYR A 58 -13.31 -1.49 6.60
C TYR A 58 -14.74 -1.04 6.91
N ALA A 59 -15.14 0.18 6.55
CA ALA A 59 -16.52 0.66 6.73
C ALA A 59 -17.56 -0.19 5.99
N SER A 60 -17.17 -0.93 4.95
CA SER A 60 -18.08 -1.82 4.24
C SER A 60 -18.67 -2.91 5.14
N THR A 61 -18.01 -3.25 6.27
CA THR A 61 -18.54 -4.20 7.26
C THR A 61 -19.87 -3.75 7.84
N ASN A 62 -20.08 -2.43 7.98
CA ASN A 62 -21.31 -1.83 8.52
C ASN A 62 -22.56 -2.13 7.68
N SER A 63 -22.37 -2.46 6.40
CA SER A 63 -23.46 -2.71 5.44
C SER A 63 -23.73 -4.20 5.20
N THR A 64 -23.01 -5.11 5.87
CA THR A 64 -23.13 -6.55 5.65
C THR A 64 -24.30 -7.19 6.41
N GLY A 65 -24.93 -6.47 7.34
CA GLY A 65 -25.91 -7.06 8.26
C GLY A 65 -25.35 -8.17 9.15
N GLY A 66 -24.02 -8.20 9.35
CA GLY A 66 -23.33 -9.23 10.14
C GLY A 66 -23.24 -10.59 9.45
N GLN A 67 -23.51 -10.68 8.15
CA GLN A 67 -23.41 -11.93 7.38
C GLN A 67 -21.96 -12.44 7.37
N PRO A 68 -21.65 -13.63 7.90
CA PRO A 68 -20.28 -14.11 8.08
C PRO A 68 -19.45 -14.14 6.80
N HIS A 69 -20.06 -14.57 5.69
CA HIS A 69 -19.38 -14.63 4.40
C HIS A 69 -19.08 -13.24 3.80
N ALA A 70 -20.01 -12.28 3.97
CA ALA A 70 -19.80 -10.92 3.49
C ALA A 70 -18.73 -10.19 4.30
N VAL A 71 -18.75 -10.32 5.63
CA VAL A 71 -17.70 -9.81 6.52
C VAL A 71 -16.36 -10.50 6.23
N GLY A 72 -16.37 -11.82 6.07
CA GLY A 72 -15.18 -12.60 5.71
C GLY A 72 -14.55 -12.16 4.39
N GLN A 73 -15.38 -11.84 3.39
CA GLN A 73 -14.89 -11.35 2.10
C GLN A 73 -14.10 -10.04 2.25
N ILE A 74 -14.55 -9.11 3.10
CA ILE A 74 -13.84 -7.85 3.35
C ILE A 74 -12.47 -8.12 3.99
N TRP A 75 -12.43 -9.01 4.99
CA TRP A 75 -11.18 -9.41 5.63
C TRP A 75 -10.21 -10.07 4.64
N ALA A 76 -10.68 -11.04 3.87
CA ALA A 76 -9.88 -11.73 2.86
C ALA A 76 -9.35 -10.77 1.78
N THR A 77 -10.09 -9.71 1.44
CA THR A 77 -9.63 -8.68 0.50
C THR A 77 -8.41 -7.94 1.04
N MET A 78 -8.36 -7.63 2.34
CA MET A 78 -7.20 -7.01 2.98
C MET A 78 -6.00 -7.97 3.02
N LEU A 79 -6.23 -9.23 3.35
CA LEU A 79 -5.18 -10.27 3.33
C LEU A 79 -4.65 -10.52 1.92
N TRP A 80 -5.51 -10.40 0.90
CA TRP A 80 -5.13 -10.52 -0.51
C TRP A 80 -4.25 -9.36 -0.97
N ASP A 81 -4.57 -8.14 -0.53
CA ASP A 81 -3.70 -6.98 -0.73
C ASP A 81 -2.33 -7.20 -0.05
N LEU A 82 -2.31 -7.74 1.18
CA LEU A 82 -1.07 -8.08 1.88
C LEU A 82 -0.23 -9.11 1.12
N HIS A 83 -0.84 -10.20 0.64
CA HIS A 83 -0.16 -11.21 -0.16
C HIS A 83 0.56 -10.59 -1.37
N TRP A 84 -0.12 -9.75 -2.13
CA TRP A 84 0.48 -9.15 -3.32
C TRP A 84 1.55 -8.10 -2.99
N LYS A 85 1.41 -7.38 -1.88
CA LYS A 85 2.46 -6.45 -1.42
C LYS A 85 3.72 -7.19 -0.95
N MET A 86 3.55 -8.32 -0.28
CA MET A 86 4.68 -9.19 0.07
C MET A 86 5.30 -9.81 -1.19
N ALA A 87 4.49 -10.27 -2.13
CA ALA A 87 4.95 -10.79 -3.43
C ALA A 87 5.70 -9.72 -4.24
N GLU A 88 5.29 -8.47 -4.18
CA GLU A 88 5.99 -7.35 -4.80
C GLU A 88 7.37 -7.10 -4.17
N LYS A 89 7.48 -7.21 -2.85
CA LYS A 89 8.73 -6.98 -2.11
C LYS A 89 9.73 -8.12 -2.23
N TYR A 90 9.26 -9.37 -2.13
CA TYR A 90 10.11 -10.56 -1.98
C TYR A 90 10.05 -11.53 -3.16
N GLY A 91 9.25 -11.22 -4.17
CA GLY A 91 9.02 -12.08 -5.33
C GLY A 91 7.74 -12.92 -5.20
N TYR A 92 7.03 -13.02 -6.31
CA TYR A 92 5.85 -13.87 -6.44
C TYR A 92 6.27 -15.31 -6.72
N ASN A 93 5.67 -16.26 -6.00
CA ASN A 93 5.72 -17.67 -6.35
C ASN A 93 4.32 -18.26 -6.19
N TYR A 94 3.80 -18.88 -7.24
CA TYR A 94 2.49 -19.55 -7.20
C TYR A 94 2.52 -20.83 -6.37
N ASP A 95 3.66 -21.51 -6.35
CA ASP A 95 3.91 -22.66 -5.47
C ASP A 95 4.60 -22.17 -4.18
N ILE A 96 3.81 -22.02 -3.14
CA ILE A 96 4.27 -21.55 -1.82
C ILE A 96 5.23 -22.49 -1.12
N THR A 97 5.33 -23.75 -1.59
CA THR A 97 6.23 -24.78 -1.03
C THR A 97 7.60 -24.79 -1.69
N ALA A 98 7.71 -24.23 -2.90
CA ALA A 98 8.93 -24.23 -3.68
C ALA A 98 10.01 -23.28 -3.12
N ASP A 99 9.59 -22.15 -2.51
CA ASP A 99 10.50 -21.16 -1.92
C ASP A 99 9.86 -20.48 -0.70
N ALA A 100 10.31 -20.87 0.48
CA ALA A 100 9.86 -20.28 1.74
C ALA A 100 10.21 -18.79 1.90
N ASN A 101 11.16 -18.26 1.10
CA ASN A 101 11.53 -16.84 1.12
C ASN A 101 10.74 -16.00 0.13
N SER A 102 9.94 -16.61 -0.73
CA SER A 102 9.04 -15.87 -1.62
C SER A 102 8.03 -15.04 -0.84
N GLY A 103 7.61 -13.92 -1.41
CA GLY A 103 6.59 -13.06 -0.80
C GLY A 103 5.26 -13.78 -0.61
N SER A 104 4.91 -14.72 -1.49
CA SER A 104 3.71 -15.54 -1.36
C SER A 104 3.74 -16.45 -0.12
N ALA A 105 4.87 -17.15 0.09
CA ALA A 105 5.06 -18.01 1.26
C ALA A 105 5.14 -17.18 2.56
N LYS A 106 5.89 -16.08 2.55
CA LYS A 106 6.00 -15.16 3.69
C LYS A 106 4.65 -14.56 4.09
N ALA A 107 3.83 -14.14 3.13
CA ALA A 107 2.49 -13.60 3.40
C ALA A 107 1.60 -14.65 4.06
N LEU A 108 1.62 -15.88 3.56
CA LEU A 108 0.86 -16.98 4.17
C LEU A 108 1.36 -17.27 5.59
N GLN A 109 2.67 -17.40 5.79
CA GLN A 109 3.25 -17.66 7.11
C GLN A 109 2.89 -16.56 8.10
N LEU A 110 2.99 -15.29 7.70
CA LEU A 110 2.67 -14.13 8.52
C LEU A 110 1.19 -14.14 8.97
N VAL A 111 0.27 -14.45 8.05
CA VAL A 111 -1.16 -14.56 8.37
C VAL A 111 -1.40 -15.73 9.33
N MET A 112 -0.78 -16.89 9.10
CA MET A 112 -0.92 -18.07 9.97
C MET A 112 -0.37 -17.81 11.38
N ASP A 113 0.74 -17.07 11.50
CA ASP A 113 1.30 -16.71 12.80
C ASP A 113 0.45 -15.65 13.49
N GLY A 114 -0.12 -14.70 12.76
CA GLY A 114 -1.14 -13.78 13.27
C GLY A 114 -2.37 -14.50 13.82
N LEU A 115 -2.84 -15.56 13.15
CA LEU A 115 -3.97 -16.36 13.65
C LEU A 115 -3.70 -17.03 15.00
N LYS A 116 -2.44 -17.39 15.28
CA LYS A 116 -2.04 -17.99 16.57
C LYS A 116 -1.98 -16.94 17.70
N LEU A 117 -1.78 -15.66 17.35
CA LEU A 117 -1.58 -14.56 18.31
C LEU A 117 -2.87 -13.78 18.60
N GLN A 118 -3.89 -13.88 17.75
CA GLN A 118 -5.14 -13.14 17.96
C GLN A 118 -5.96 -13.71 19.14
N PRO A 119 -6.82 -12.88 19.78
CA PRO A 119 -7.69 -13.33 20.86
C PRO A 119 -8.75 -14.31 20.36
N CYS A 120 -9.41 -15.05 21.28
CA CYS A 120 -10.44 -16.03 20.93
C CYS A 120 -11.64 -15.45 20.17
N ASN A 121 -12.00 -14.18 20.40
CA ASN A 121 -13.05 -13.46 19.69
C ASN A 121 -12.44 -12.25 18.95
N PRO A 122 -11.72 -12.46 17.84
CA PRO A 122 -11.04 -11.40 17.15
C PRO A 122 -12.01 -10.50 16.38
N ASN A 123 -11.69 -9.23 16.32
CA ASN A 123 -12.22 -8.28 15.35
C ASN A 123 -11.11 -7.88 14.36
N PHE A 124 -11.43 -7.09 13.34
CA PHE A 124 -10.46 -6.70 12.32
C PHE A 124 -9.25 -5.95 12.88
N VAL A 125 -9.48 -5.08 13.87
CA VAL A 125 -8.39 -4.32 14.53
C VAL A 125 -7.44 -5.29 15.23
N SER A 126 -7.96 -6.18 16.09
CA SER A 126 -7.13 -7.15 16.79
C SER A 126 -6.49 -8.19 15.85
N GLY A 127 -7.14 -8.51 14.72
CA GLY A 127 -6.57 -9.38 13.69
C GLY A 127 -5.38 -8.72 12.97
N ARG A 128 -5.50 -7.43 12.61
CA ARG A 128 -4.39 -6.61 12.07
C ARG A 128 -3.25 -6.55 13.08
N ASP A 129 -3.55 -6.24 14.35
CA ASP A 129 -2.54 -6.09 15.39
C ASP A 129 -1.79 -7.41 15.66
N ALA A 130 -2.49 -8.54 15.57
CA ALA A 130 -1.85 -9.85 15.67
C ALA A 130 -0.90 -10.15 14.50
N ILE A 131 -1.23 -9.71 13.27
CA ILE A 131 -0.35 -9.82 12.11
C ILE A 131 0.89 -8.91 12.29
N LEU A 132 0.71 -7.68 12.77
CA LEU A 132 1.82 -6.78 13.12
C LEU A 132 2.71 -7.36 14.22
N GLN A 133 2.11 -8.01 15.24
CA GLN A 133 2.86 -8.70 16.28
C GLN A 133 3.63 -9.90 15.74
N ALA A 134 3.06 -10.66 14.80
CA ALA A 134 3.75 -11.77 14.12
C ALA A 134 5.00 -11.26 13.36
N ASP A 135 4.87 -10.16 12.62
CA ASP A 135 6.00 -9.51 11.96
C ASP A 135 7.06 -9.06 12.97
N GLN A 136 6.65 -8.43 14.06
CA GLN A 136 7.59 -7.98 15.10
C GLN A 136 8.38 -9.14 15.70
N LEU A 137 7.75 -10.30 15.95
CA LEU A 137 8.40 -11.51 16.45
C LEU A 137 9.35 -12.13 15.40
N ALA A 138 9.08 -11.91 14.12
CA ALA A 138 9.92 -12.34 13.00
C ALA A 138 11.04 -11.35 12.64
N GLY A 139 11.19 -10.25 13.39
CA GLY A 139 12.23 -9.23 13.19
C GLY A 139 11.73 -7.86 12.72
N GLY A 140 10.43 -7.69 12.47
CA GLY A 140 9.79 -6.40 12.21
C GLY A 140 10.10 -5.77 10.85
N ALA A 141 10.51 -6.57 9.86
CA ALA A 141 10.98 -6.06 8.56
C ALA A 141 9.85 -5.53 7.67
N ASP A 142 8.60 -5.89 7.96
CA ASP A 142 7.45 -5.60 7.13
C ASP A 142 6.40 -4.70 7.82
N ASN A 143 6.72 -4.18 9.00
CA ASN A 143 5.78 -3.41 9.83
C ASN A 143 5.08 -2.30 9.06
N CYS A 144 5.83 -1.43 8.38
CA CYS A 144 5.25 -0.34 7.60
C CYS A 144 4.53 -0.81 6.33
N LEU A 145 4.97 -1.91 5.70
CA LEU A 145 4.26 -2.52 4.59
C LEU A 145 2.87 -2.98 5.05
N ILE A 146 2.80 -3.66 6.19
CA ILE A 146 1.55 -4.17 6.78
C ILE A 146 0.61 -3.00 7.12
N TRP A 147 1.11 -1.97 7.80
CA TRP A 147 0.34 -0.77 8.11
C TRP A 147 -0.25 -0.12 6.86
N ASN A 148 0.56 0.08 5.81
CA ASN A 148 0.11 0.72 4.57
C ASN A 148 -0.96 -0.12 3.85
N VAL A 149 -0.83 -1.44 3.86
CA VAL A 149 -1.83 -2.34 3.26
C VAL A 149 -3.17 -2.22 3.96
N PHE A 150 -3.20 -2.31 5.28
CA PHE A 150 -4.45 -2.24 6.03
C PHE A 150 -5.06 -0.85 6.02
N ALA A 151 -4.25 0.20 6.18
CA ALA A 151 -4.70 1.59 6.11
C ALA A 151 -5.30 1.93 4.74
N ARG A 152 -4.75 1.40 3.65
CA ARG A 152 -5.30 1.58 2.30
C ARG A 152 -6.76 1.14 2.18
N ARG A 153 -7.17 0.14 2.97
CA ARG A 153 -8.53 -0.37 3.05
C ARG A 153 -9.31 0.16 4.26
N GLY A 154 -8.83 1.24 4.89
CA GLY A 154 -9.52 1.87 6.01
C GLY A 154 -9.31 1.20 7.37
N LEU A 155 -8.41 0.23 7.49
CA LEU A 155 -8.05 -0.39 8.76
C LEU A 155 -6.72 0.18 9.30
N GLY A 156 -6.62 1.51 9.33
CA GLY A 156 -5.43 2.26 9.76
C GLY A 156 -5.28 2.37 11.27
N LEU A 157 -4.38 3.26 11.69
CA LEU A 157 -3.91 3.38 13.08
C LEU A 157 -5.05 3.63 14.07
N ASN A 158 -6.00 4.51 13.72
CA ASN A 158 -7.09 4.93 14.58
C ASN A 158 -8.43 4.23 14.23
N ALA A 159 -8.40 3.18 13.41
CA ALA A 159 -9.59 2.41 13.10
C ALA A 159 -10.19 1.79 14.36
N SER A 160 -11.51 1.83 14.50
CA SER A 160 -12.22 1.32 15.66
C SER A 160 -13.15 0.17 15.32
N ALA A 161 -13.13 -0.87 16.16
CA ALA A 161 -14.04 -2.01 16.02
C ALA A 161 -15.48 -1.70 16.48
N GLY A 162 -15.71 -0.50 17.04
CA GLY A 162 -16.99 -0.17 17.63
C GLY A 162 -17.25 -0.94 18.92
N THR A 163 -18.52 -1.13 19.24
CA THR A 163 -18.96 -1.83 20.44
C THR A 163 -19.34 -3.28 20.16
N ALA A 164 -19.18 -4.16 21.12
CA ALA A 164 -19.58 -5.58 20.99
C ALA A 164 -21.10 -5.76 20.81
N ALA A 165 -21.88 -4.72 21.08
CA ALA A 165 -23.35 -4.75 20.94
C ALA A 165 -23.83 -4.33 19.55
N SER A 166 -22.96 -3.80 18.69
CA SER A 166 -23.30 -3.34 17.35
C SER A 166 -22.53 -4.09 16.27
N ILE A 167 -23.17 -4.26 15.13
CA ILE A 167 -22.58 -4.83 13.90
C ILE A 167 -22.36 -3.80 12.80
N SER A 168 -22.60 -2.51 13.11
CA SER A 168 -22.60 -1.43 12.12
C SER A 168 -22.07 -0.09 12.67
N ASP A 169 -21.16 -0.15 13.65
CA ASP A 169 -20.51 1.02 14.27
C ASP A 169 -18.97 0.99 14.13
N GLN A 170 -18.46 0.20 13.19
CA GLN A 170 -17.04 0.19 12.86
C GLN A 170 -16.64 1.51 12.21
N VAL A 171 -15.49 2.07 12.63
CA VAL A 171 -14.96 3.33 12.10
C VAL A 171 -13.67 3.06 11.34
N GLU A 172 -13.68 3.38 10.06
CA GLU A 172 -12.48 3.29 9.23
C GLU A 172 -11.52 4.46 9.47
N ASP A 173 -10.24 4.20 9.28
CA ASP A 173 -9.17 5.17 9.35
C ASP A 173 -8.09 4.81 8.33
N PHE A 174 -7.55 5.80 7.62
CA PHE A 174 -6.55 5.61 6.56
C PHE A 174 -5.16 6.06 6.99
N THR A 175 -4.97 6.40 8.26
CA THR A 175 -3.67 6.86 8.78
C THR A 175 -2.78 5.69 9.16
N VAL A 176 -1.48 5.90 9.06
CA VAL A 176 -0.44 4.97 9.51
C VAL A 176 0.41 5.61 10.61
N PRO A 177 1.15 4.83 11.41
CA PRO A 177 2.10 5.39 12.37
C PRO A 177 3.09 6.36 11.72
N ALA A 178 3.47 7.42 12.43
CA ALA A 178 4.40 8.44 11.91
C ALA A 178 5.72 7.84 11.40
N ALA A 179 6.22 6.78 12.05
CA ALA A 179 7.41 6.06 11.60
C ALA A 179 7.25 5.44 10.20
N CYS A 180 6.02 5.13 9.78
CA CYS A 180 5.73 4.56 8.46
C CYS A 180 5.46 5.63 7.39
N ILE A 181 5.20 6.87 7.78
CA ILE A 181 5.09 8.01 6.85
C ILE A 181 6.48 8.44 6.36
N LEU A 182 7.50 8.26 7.19
CA LEU A 182 8.89 8.66 6.91
C LEU A 182 9.68 7.61 6.09
N GLY A 183 9.09 6.47 5.79
CA GLY A 183 9.70 5.42 4.97
C GLY A 183 9.85 5.85 3.51
N THR A 184 11.09 5.82 3.01
CA THR A 184 11.45 6.22 1.63
C THR A 184 10.96 5.28 0.53
N ASP A 185 10.44 4.09 0.85
CA ASP A 185 10.13 3.05 -0.15
C ASP A 185 8.82 3.28 -0.93
N ASP A 186 7.80 3.89 -0.33
CA ASP A 186 6.54 4.18 -1.03
C ASP A 186 6.58 5.49 -1.85
N ILE A 187 7.53 6.38 -1.56
CA ILE A 187 7.73 7.62 -2.32
C ILE A 187 8.30 7.34 -3.72
N ILE A 188 8.95 6.20 -3.91
CA ILE A 188 9.64 5.88 -5.17
C ILE A 188 8.66 5.48 -6.28
N LYS A 189 7.50 4.91 -5.98
CA LYS A 189 6.56 4.40 -7.01
C LYS A 189 5.55 5.40 -7.53
N ASN A 190 5.30 6.50 -6.82
CA ASN A 190 4.40 7.58 -7.25
C ASN A 190 5.13 8.93 -7.40
N LYS A 191 6.40 8.93 -7.79
CA LYS A 191 7.12 10.17 -8.05
C LYS A 191 6.47 10.93 -9.20
N SER A 192 5.69 11.94 -8.87
CA SER A 192 5.18 12.90 -9.85
C SER A 192 6.31 13.72 -10.48
N PHE A 193 7.48 13.74 -9.82
CA PHE A 193 8.66 14.50 -10.23
C PHE A 193 9.94 13.72 -9.96
N GLY A 194 10.93 13.91 -10.81
CA GLY A 194 12.31 13.44 -10.64
C GLY A 194 13.30 14.53 -10.97
N ILE A 195 14.53 14.44 -10.45
CA ILE A 195 15.61 15.40 -10.69
C ILE A 195 16.76 14.72 -11.44
N TYR A 196 17.28 15.35 -12.51
CA TYR A 196 18.45 14.86 -13.23
C TYR A 196 19.26 16.00 -13.87
N PRO A 197 20.60 15.86 -14.04
CA PRO A 197 21.41 14.84 -13.42
C PRO A 197 21.46 15.01 -11.89
N ASN A 198 21.68 13.92 -11.19
CA ASN A 198 21.90 13.93 -9.74
C ASN A 198 22.97 12.89 -9.41
N PRO A 199 24.21 13.27 -9.07
CA PRO A 199 24.69 14.61 -8.72
C PRO A 199 24.65 15.62 -9.86
N ALA A 200 24.39 16.91 -9.51
CA ALA A 200 24.30 18.02 -10.44
C ALA A 200 25.62 18.83 -10.50
N LYS A 201 26.07 19.12 -11.72
CA LYS A 201 27.23 20.01 -12.02
C LYS A 201 26.75 21.23 -12.77
N GLY A 202 26.56 22.35 -12.07
CA GLY A 202 26.13 23.60 -12.66
C GLY A 202 24.62 23.75 -12.82
N GLU A 203 23.89 22.71 -13.13
CA GLU A 203 22.44 22.75 -13.34
C GLU A 203 21.77 21.36 -13.14
N PHE A 204 20.47 21.38 -12.96
CA PHE A 204 19.61 20.18 -12.93
C PHE A 204 18.27 20.46 -13.60
N PHE A 205 17.57 19.41 -13.98
CA PHE A 205 16.25 19.44 -14.60
C PHE A 205 15.23 18.73 -13.72
N ILE A 206 13.96 19.11 -13.86
CA ILE A 206 12.84 18.40 -13.25
C ILE A 206 12.15 17.60 -14.35
N LYS A 207 12.07 16.28 -14.17
CA LYS A 207 11.24 15.37 -14.98
C LYS A 207 9.90 15.20 -14.27
N ALA A 208 8.82 15.65 -14.90
CA ALA A 208 7.46 15.42 -14.42
C ALA A 208 6.84 14.19 -15.09
N ALA A 209 5.95 13.47 -14.37
CA ALA A 209 5.10 12.47 -15.00
C ALA A 209 4.20 13.13 -16.07
N PRO A 210 3.96 12.47 -17.22
CA PRO A 210 3.07 13.01 -18.26
C PRO A 210 1.66 13.21 -17.68
N THR A 211 1.18 14.44 -17.68
CA THR A 211 -0.20 14.78 -17.30
C THR A 211 -0.80 15.68 -18.34
N VAL A 212 -2.09 15.53 -18.58
CA VAL A 212 -2.85 16.43 -19.44
C VAL A 212 -3.03 17.77 -18.69
N GLY A 213 -2.45 18.82 -19.22
CA GLY A 213 -2.53 20.18 -18.65
C GLY A 213 -1.15 20.80 -18.39
N ASN A 214 -1.08 22.13 -18.49
CA ASN A 214 0.16 22.89 -18.31
C ASN A 214 0.07 23.72 -17.02
N THR A 215 0.05 23.03 -15.87
CA THR A 215 -0.02 23.66 -14.53
C THR A 215 1.30 24.32 -14.15
N ASN A 216 1.23 25.32 -13.28
CA ASN A 216 2.42 25.89 -12.65
C ASN A 216 2.83 25.04 -11.45
N ILE A 217 4.13 24.91 -11.26
CA ILE A 217 4.74 24.33 -10.08
C ILE A 217 5.64 25.35 -9.40
N LYS A 218 5.65 25.34 -8.08
CA LYS A 218 6.62 26.05 -7.26
C LYS A 218 7.76 25.10 -6.92
N VAL A 219 9.01 25.53 -7.11
CA VAL A 219 10.23 24.76 -6.82
C VAL A 219 11.03 25.51 -5.76
N GLU A 220 11.29 24.87 -4.65
CA GLU A 220 12.07 25.42 -3.54
C GLU A 220 13.25 24.49 -3.26
N VAL A 221 14.44 25.05 -3.13
CA VAL A 221 15.66 24.32 -2.75
C VAL A 221 16.00 24.73 -1.32
N LEU A 222 16.08 23.72 -0.44
CA LEU A 222 16.38 23.90 0.98
C LEU A 222 17.74 23.26 1.30
N ASP A 223 18.50 23.84 2.22
CA ASP A 223 19.64 23.17 2.81
C ASP A 223 19.18 22.10 3.85
N LEU A 224 20.12 21.33 4.39
CA LEU A 224 19.81 20.27 5.37
C LEU A 224 19.24 20.79 6.70
N ASN A 225 19.33 22.10 6.97
CA ASN A 225 18.74 22.75 8.14
C ASN A 225 17.32 23.27 7.83
N GLY A 226 16.81 23.03 6.62
CA GLY A 226 15.51 23.51 6.18
C GLY A 226 15.47 24.98 5.75
N LYS A 227 16.64 25.65 5.64
CA LYS A 227 16.72 27.02 5.16
C LYS A 227 16.50 27.08 3.65
N LEU A 228 15.59 27.93 3.21
CA LEU A 228 15.35 28.20 1.80
C LEU A 228 16.56 28.90 1.17
N VAL A 229 17.17 28.26 0.17
CA VAL A 229 18.34 28.78 -0.56
C VAL A 229 18.00 29.23 -1.98
N LYS A 230 16.92 28.68 -2.56
CA LYS A 230 16.43 29.09 -3.88
C LYS A 230 14.93 28.82 -4.00
N SER A 231 14.19 29.72 -4.67
CA SER A 231 12.77 29.52 -4.99
C SER A 231 12.49 30.06 -6.39
N LEU A 232 11.66 29.33 -7.15
CA LEU A 232 11.18 29.74 -8.46
C LEU A 232 9.83 29.09 -8.78
N GLU A 233 9.08 29.73 -9.67
CA GLU A 233 7.87 29.17 -10.27
C GLU A 233 8.11 28.88 -11.75
N ARG A 234 7.56 27.77 -12.24
CA ARG A 234 7.70 27.38 -13.64
C ARG A 234 6.53 26.53 -14.10
N LYS A 235 6.41 26.35 -15.41
CA LYS A 235 5.47 25.37 -15.97
C LYS A 235 5.96 23.95 -15.66
N LYS A 236 5.04 23.03 -15.30
CA LYS A 236 5.34 21.64 -14.96
C LYS A 236 6.14 20.93 -16.06
N ASN A 237 5.78 21.14 -17.31
CA ASN A 237 6.41 20.51 -18.48
C ASN A 237 7.55 21.35 -19.08
N SER A 238 8.09 22.35 -18.36
CA SER A 238 9.21 23.14 -18.85
C SER A 238 10.48 22.28 -18.94
N SER A 239 11.16 22.34 -20.08
CA SER A 239 12.47 21.70 -20.32
C SER A 239 13.66 22.56 -19.90
N GLU A 240 13.42 23.72 -19.29
CA GLU A 240 14.51 24.63 -18.84
C GLU A 240 15.26 24.01 -17.66
N SER A 241 16.55 24.25 -17.61
CA SER A 241 17.39 23.86 -16.47
C SER A 241 17.23 24.78 -15.28
N ILE A 242 17.54 24.30 -14.10
CA ILE A 242 17.64 25.07 -12.86
C ILE A 242 19.13 25.14 -12.49
N SER A 243 19.72 26.32 -12.56
CA SER A 243 21.14 26.52 -12.24
C SER A 243 21.41 26.27 -10.76
N THR A 244 22.51 25.56 -10.46
CA THR A 244 23.07 25.40 -9.10
C THR A 244 24.02 26.51 -8.71
N LYS A 245 24.20 27.53 -9.58
CA LYS A 245 25.08 28.68 -9.27
C LYS A 245 24.66 29.36 -7.96
N GLY A 246 25.60 29.51 -7.06
CA GLY A 246 25.38 30.05 -5.70
C GLY A 246 25.09 29.01 -4.64
N LEU A 247 24.92 27.73 -5.01
CA LEU A 247 24.89 26.63 -4.06
C LEU A 247 26.29 26.08 -3.79
N VAL A 248 26.62 25.83 -2.55
CA VAL A 248 27.87 25.16 -2.15
C VAL A 248 27.76 23.69 -2.43
N LYS A 249 28.89 23.01 -2.73
CA LYS A 249 28.90 21.54 -2.85
C LYS A 249 28.28 20.88 -1.62
N GLY A 250 27.35 19.98 -1.83
CA GLY A 250 26.63 19.33 -0.73
C GLY A 250 25.29 18.75 -1.12
N THR A 251 24.54 18.37 -0.10
CA THR A 251 23.18 17.80 -0.24
C THR A 251 22.13 18.87 0.07
N TYR A 252 21.10 18.92 -0.78
CA TYR A 252 19.95 19.81 -0.67
C TYR A 252 18.66 19.01 -0.79
N LEU A 253 17.56 19.59 -0.34
CA LEU A 253 16.20 19.10 -0.54
C LEU A 253 15.50 20.02 -1.55
N VAL A 254 15.01 19.45 -2.65
CA VAL A 254 14.21 20.18 -3.64
C VAL A 254 12.75 19.85 -3.40
N VAL A 255 11.96 20.81 -2.96
CA VAL A 255 10.53 20.70 -2.73
C VAL A 255 9.79 21.25 -3.94
N ILE A 256 8.93 20.41 -4.53
CA ILE A 256 8.13 20.77 -5.71
C ILE A 256 6.66 20.73 -5.31
N THR A 257 5.99 21.87 -5.37
CA THR A 257 4.59 22.02 -5.00
C THR A 257 3.72 22.23 -6.24
N GLU A 258 2.70 21.39 -6.39
CA GLU A 258 1.66 21.47 -7.43
C GLU A 258 0.29 21.39 -6.78
N ASN A 259 -0.59 22.37 -7.03
CA ASN A 259 -1.98 22.39 -6.50
C ASN A 259 -2.06 22.14 -4.98
N GLY A 260 -1.12 22.71 -4.21
CA GLY A 260 -1.09 22.56 -2.75
C GLY A 260 -0.50 21.24 -2.24
N LYS A 261 -0.10 20.32 -3.13
CA LYS A 261 0.60 19.08 -2.78
C LYS A 261 2.10 19.24 -3.05
N SER A 262 2.92 18.87 -2.08
CA SER A 262 4.38 18.99 -2.18
C SER A 262 5.04 17.61 -2.29
N ASN A 263 6.04 17.51 -3.15
CA ASN A 263 6.97 16.39 -3.29
C ASN A 263 8.38 16.88 -2.99
N ALA A 264 9.18 16.06 -2.33
CA ALA A 264 10.56 16.40 -1.98
C ALA A 264 11.54 15.41 -2.62
N GLU A 265 12.62 15.93 -3.21
CA GLU A 265 13.68 15.17 -3.85
C GLU A 265 15.04 15.59 -3.33
N LYS A 266 15.92 14.61 -3.11
CA LYS A 266 17.31 14.87 -2.73
C LYS A 266 18.10 15.32 -3.95
N LEU A 267 18.82 16.45 -3.84
CA LEU A 267 19.76 16.97 -4.84
C LEU A 267 21.17 16.95 -4.25
N ILE A 268 22.12 16.37 -4.96
CA ILE A 268 23.56 16.43 -4.64
C ILE A 268 24.18 17.42 -5.63
N VAL A 269 24.88 18.44 -5.11
CA VAL A 269 25.61 19.44 -5.89
C VAL A 269 27.10 19.17 -5.79
N GLU A 270 27.80 19.03 -6.94
CA GLU A 270 29.25 18.80 -7.05
C GLU A 270 30.03 20.04 -7.52
#